data_d5af441e05bc7d375e12e0c57b9d7d79
#
_entry.id   d5af441e05bc7d375e12e0c57b9d7d79
#
_cell.length_a   1.000
_cell.length_b   1.000
_cell.length_c   1.000
_cell.angle_alpha   90.00
_cell.angle_beta   90.00
_cell.angle_gamma   90.00
#
_symmetry.space_group_name_H-M   'P 1'
#
loop_
_entity.id
_entity.type
_entity.pdbx_description
1 polymer ?
#
loop_
_entity_poly.entity_id
_entity_poly.type
_entity_poly.pdbx_seq_one_letter_code
_entity_poly.pdbx_strand_id
1 'polypeptide(L)'
;MAELHEEIVQEVTGLQAEITSALQALDSLDEDDPQYAAAFARLVQAGNALLTYEAQVPARLEQPHLKVTTKSFTVALWAHAACAVLLGVAAGLSWISGGWTLLALAQLIGTSVFYTAGQKPLPGKHRQLRHAAAALGVASVAVPLFAFGVLPWWMWLLPLLCWVGAHGLASEAGGEGARKAKA
;
A
#
# COMPACT_ATOMS: atom_id res chain seq x y z
N MET A 1 8.17 -10.51 8.58
CA MET A 1 6.79 -10.89 8.97
C MET A 1 6.80 -11.74 10.24
N ALA A 2 7.63 -12.79 10.34
CA ALA A 2 7.74 -13.58 11.57
C ALA A 2 8.23 -12.72 12.74
N GLU A 3 9.31 -11.97 12.58
CA GLU A 3 9.85 -11.06 13.60
C GLU A 3 8.83 -10.00 14.07
N LEU A 4 8.07 -9.39 13.15
CA LEU A 4 7.03 -8.42 13.52
C LEU A 4 5.89 -9.07 14.32
N HIS A 5 5.53 -10.31 13.99
CA HIS A 5 4.51 -11.04 14.71
C HIS A 5 4.98 -11.38 16.14
N GLU A 6 6.24 -11.79 16.26
CA GLU A 6 6.86 -12.09 17.55
C GLU A 6 6.98 -10.83 18.44
N GLU A 7 7.36 -9.69 17.85
CA GLU A 7 7.40 -8.39 18.52
C GLU A 7 6.01 -8.01 19.08
N ILE A 8 4.95 -8.14 18.25
CA ILE A 8 3.57 -7.85 18.66
C ILE A 8 3.14 -8.77 19.82
N VAL A 9 3.43 -10.07 19.71
CA VAL A 9 3.09 -11.03 20.78
C VAL A 9 3.80 -10.70 22.08
N GLN A 10 5.09 -10.35 22.03
CA GLN A 10 5.86 -9.96 23.21
C GLN A 10 5.29 -8.69 23.86
N GLU A 11 4.95 -7.68 23.06
CA GLU A 11 4.43 -6.40 23.55
C GLU A 11 3.04 -6.57 24.19
N VAL A 12 2.14 -7.37 23.57
CA VAL A 12 0.83 -7.73 24.15
C VAL A 12 1.00 -8.51 25.45
N THR A 13 1.91 -9.48 25.49
CA THR A 13 2.18 -10.27 26.68
C THR A 13 2.70 -9.39 27.83
N GLY A 14 3.56 -8.43 27.53
CA GLY A 14 4.05 -7.44 28.49
C GLY A 14 2.93 -6.59 29.09
N LEU A 15 2.04 -6.05 28.23
CA LEU A 15 0.89 -5.25 28.66
C LEU A 15 -0.11 -6.08 29.50
N GLN A 16 -0.33 -7.35 29.15
CA GLN A 16 -1.18 -8.24 29.92
C GLN A 16 -0.58 -8.56 31.31
N ALA A 17 0.75 -8.74 31.38
CA ALA A 17 1.44 -8.93 32.67
C ALA A 17 1.34 -7.67 33.53
N GLU A 18 1.40 -6.47 32.97
CA GLU A 18 1.22 -5.21 33.69
C GLU A 18 -0.20 -5.09 34.25
N ILE A 19 -1.24 -5.42 33.48
CA ILE A 19 -2.63 -5.45 33.94
C ILE A 19 -2.79 -6.44 35.08
N THR A 20 -2.22 -7.65 34.96
CA THR A 20 -2.30 -8.68 35.98
C THR A 20 -1.65 -8.22 37.29
N SER A 21 -0.48 -7.58 37.20
CA SER A 21 0.22 -7.00 38.34
C SER A 21 -0.56 -5.88 39.01
N ALA A 22 -1.16 -4.98 38.20
CA ALA A 22 -1.98 -3.88 38.70
C ALA A 22 -3.27 -4.39 39.38
N LEU A 23 -3.88 -5.46 38.83
CA LEU A 23 -5.05 -6.10 39.41
C LEU A 23 -4.71 -6.78 40.76
N GLN A 24 -3.58 -7.50 40.84
CA GLN A 24 -3.12 -8.10 42.08
C GLN A 24 -2.82 -7.07 43.17
N ALA A 25 -2.22 -5.95 42.77
CA ALA A 25 -1.98 -4.83 43.69
C ALA A 25 -3.30 -4.23 44.22
N LEU A 26 -4.30 -4.09 43.37
CA LEU A 26 -5.62 -3.60 43.77
C LEU A 26 -6.37 -4.58 44.68
N ASP A 27 -6.31 -5.87 44.37
CA ASP A 27 -6.96 -6.94 45.12
C ASP A 27 -6.37 -7.08 46.58
N SER A 28 -5.14 -6.61 46.79
CA SER A 28 -4.47 -6.62 48.08
C SER A 28 -4.83 -5.42 49.01
N LEU A 29 -5.61 -4.48 48.51
CA LEU A 29 -5.98 -3.22 49.20
C LEU A 29 -7.47 -3.24 49.55
N ASP A 30 -7.83 -2.74 50.74
CA ASP A 30 -9.21 -2.44 51.05
C ASP A 30 -9.68 -1.12 50.34
N GLU A 31 -10.99 -1.00 50.04
CA GLU A 31 -11.53 0.17 49.37
C GLU A 31 -11.29 1.48 50.14
N ASP A 32 -11.15 1.41 51.43
CA ASP A 32 -10.87 2.55 52.31
C ASP A 32 -9.37 2.89 52.41
N ASP A 33 -8.50 2.10 51.80
CA ASP A 33 -7.06 2.38 51.77
C ASP A 33 -6.74 3.61 50.93
N PRO A 34 -5.97 4.58 51.47
CA PRO A 34 -5.59 5.77 50.70
C PRO A 34 -4.80 5.45 49.40
N GLN A 35 -4.24 4.26 49.28
CA GLN A 35 -3.54 3.80 48.07
C GLN A 35 -4.47 3.14 47.05
N TYR A 36 -5.72 2.81 47.39
CA TYR A 36 -6.67 2.14 46.51
C TYR A 36 -6.93 2.95 45.22
N ALA A 37 -7.19 4.27 45.36
CA ALA A 37 -7.44 5.14 44.23
C ALA A 37 -6.25 5.19 43.23
N ALA A 38 -5.01 5.18 43.75
CA ALA A 38 -3.80 5.16 42.93
C ALA A 38 -3.60 3.81 42.23
N ALA A 39 -3.88 2.69 42.92
CA ALA A 39 -3.81 1.34 42.34
C ALA A 39 -4.89 1.16 41.23
N PHE A 40 -6.12 1.63 41.48
CA PHE A 40 -7.18 1.63 40.48
C PHE A 40 -6.83 2.46 39.24
N ALA A 41 -6.27 3.66 39.45
CA ALA A 41 -5.82 4.49 38.32
C ALA A 41 -4.74 3.80 37.48
N ARG A 42 -3.80 3.06 38.09
CA ARG A 42 -2.79 2.27 37.40
C ARG A 42 -3.43 1.14 36.55
N LEU A 43 -4.41 0.42 37.12
CA LEU A 43 -5.14 -0.62 36.40
C LEU A 43 -5.85 -0.06 35.16
N VAL A 44 -6.55 1.08 35.31
CA VAL A 44 -7.23 1.77 34.21
C VAL A 44 -6.22 2.23 33.15
N GLN A 45 -5.08 2.75 33.58
CA GLN A 45 -4.01 3.17 32.64
C GLN A 45 -3.45 1.98 31.88
N ALA A 46 -3.15 0.87 32.52
CA ALA A 46 -2.65 -0.36 31.88
C ALA A 46 -3.69 -0.94 30.90
N GLY A 47 -4.97 -0.97 31.28
CA GLY A 47 -6.06 -1.40 30.40
C GLY A 47 -6.20 -0.51 29.16
N ASN A 48 -6.14 0.81 29.33
CA ASN A 48 -6.17 1.76 28.21
C ASN A 48 -4.94 1.62 27.28
N ALA A 49 -3.76 1.32 27.84
CA ALA A 49 -2.56 1.09 27.05
C ALA A 49 -2.73 -0.15 26.16
N LEU A 50 -3.26 -1.27 26.69
CA LEU A 50 -3.53 -2.48 25.93
C LEU A 50 -4.55 -2.21 24.82
N LEU A 51 -5.68 -1.57 25.11
CA LEU A 51 -6.71 -1.25 24.11
C LEU A 51 -6.17 -0.33 23.00
N THR A 52 -5.35 0.65 23.37
CA THR A 52 -4.72 1.56 22.40
C THR A 52 -3.73 0.81 21.51
N TYR A 53 -2.96 -0.12 22.10
CA TYR A 53 -2.03 -0.96 21.36
C TYR A 53 -2.76 -1.88 20.38
N GLU A 54 -3.79 -2.60 20.85
CA GLU A 54 -4.60 -3.49 20.00
C GLU A 54 -5.23 -2.76 18.82
N ALA A 55 -5.70 -1.53 19.03
CA ALA A 55 -6.23 -0.70 17.96
C ALA A 55 -5.18 -0.34 16.88
N GLN A 56 -3.89 -0.33 17.23
CA GLN A 56 -2.78 -0.04 16.31
C GLN A 56 -2.24 -1.28 15.59
N VAL A 57 -2.47 -2.49 16.12
CA VAL A 57 -1.94 -3.75 15.55
C VAL A 57 -2.29 -3.93 14.07
N PRO A 58 -3.55 -3.74 13.62
CA PRO A 58 -3.88 -3.87 12.21
C PRO A 58 -3.05 -2.96 11.31
N ALA A 59 -2.87 -1.69 11.70
CA ALA A 59 -2.08 -0.73 10.96
C ALA A 59 -0.59 -1.12 10.91
N ARG A 60 -0.03 -1.63 12.01
CA ARG A 60 1.36 -2.11 12.08
C ARG A 60 1.57 -3.33 11.17
N LEU A 61 0.63 -4.27 11.13
CA LEU A 61 0.69 -5.45 10.24
C LEU A 61 0.58 -5.07 8.76
N GLU A 62 -0.12 -4.00 8.44
CA GLU A 62 -0.28 -3.54 7.06
C GLU A 62 0.92 -2.71 6.54
N GLN A 63 1.68 -2.06 7.41
CA GLN A 63 2.80 -1.20 7.01
C GLN A 63 3.83 -1.84 6.06
N PRO A 64 4.31 -3.10 6.29
CA PRO A 64 5.25 -3.73 5.37
C PRO A 64 4.65 -3.92 3.97
N HIS A 65 3.37 -4.32 3.91
CA HIS A 65 2.66 -4.50 2.64
C HIS A 65 2.48 -3.17 1.91
N LEU A 66 2.16 -2.10 2.64
CA LEU A 66 2.04 -0.76 2.10
C LEU A 66 3.36 -0.29 1.49
N LYS A 67 4.48 -0.44 2.21
CA LYS A 67 5.82 -0.07 1.71
C LYS A 67 6.16 -0.81 0.41
N VAL A 68 5.91 -2.13 0.34
CA VAL A 68 6.17 -2.92 -0.87
C VAL A 68 5.28 -2.47 -2.02
N THR A 69 3.99 -2.22 -1.76
CA THR A 69 3.04 -1.77 -2.79
C THR A 69 3.43 -0.40 -3.34
N THR A 70 3.72 0.56 -2.46
CA THR A 70 4.17 1.90 -2.87
C THR A 70 5.46 1.82 -3.68
N LYS A 71 6.44 1.00 -3.25
CA LYS A 71 7.68 0.79 -3.99
C LYS A 71 7.41 0.22 -5.39
N SER A 72 6.49 -0.74 -5.52
CA SER A 72 6.13 -1.32 -6.82
C SER A 72 5.54 -0.28 -7.78
N PHE A 73 4.65 0.58 -7.31
CA PHE A 73 4.13 1.69 -8.11
C PHE A 73 5.17 2.74 -8.43
N THR A 74 6.08 3.04 -7.51
CA THR A 74 7.20 3.96 -7.77
C THR A 74 8.09 3.43 -8.89
N VAL A 75 8.42 2.14 -8.89
CA VAL A 75 9.19 1.50 -9.96
C VAL A 75 8.45 1.57 -11.29
N ALA A 76 7.14 1.26 -11.31
CA ALA A 76 6.33 1.35 -12.52
C ALA A 76 6.28 2.80 -13.06
N LEU A 77 6.14 3.80 -12.20
CA LEU A 77 6.13 5.21 -12.58
C LEU A 77 7.46 5.63 -13.21
N TRP A 78 8.59 5.28 -12.59
CA TRP A 78 9.91 5.57 -13.15
C TRP A 78 10.15 4.85 -14.46
N ALA A 79 9.67 3.60 -14.61
CA ALA A 79 9.75 2.88 -15.88
C ALA A 79 8.99 3.62 -17.00
N HIS A 80 7.78 4.11 -16.73
CA HIS A 80 7.03 4.92 -17.71
C HIS A 80 7.72 6.25 -18.01
N ALA A 81 8.28 6.92 -17.00
CA ALA A 81 9.02 8.16 -17.22
C ALA A 81 10.25 7.93 -18.10
N ALA A 82 11.03 6.89 -17.82
CA ALA A 82 12.19 6.52 -18.63
C ALA A 82 11.80 6.18 -20.08
N CYS A 83 10.71 5.41 -20.27
CA CYS A 83 10.20 5.08 -21.59
C CYS A 83 9.71 6.34 -22.35
N ALA A 84 9.03 7.27 -21.67
CA ALA A 84 8.58 8.51 -22.28
C ALA A 84 9.76 9.38 -22.75
N VAL A 85 10.82 9.46 -21.95
CA VAL A 85 12.06 10.17 -22.34
C VAL A 85 12.73 9.49 -23.53
N LEU A 86 12.88 8.14 -23.47
CA LEU A 86 13.47 7.38 -24.58
C LEU A 86 12.73 7.62 -25.91
N LEU A 87 11.40 7.50 -25.89
CA LEU A 87 10.57 7.72 -27.07
C LEU A 87 10.57 9.17 -27.52
N GLY A 88 10.65 10.12 -26.59
CA GLY A 88 10.79 11.55 -26.91
C GLY A 88 12.10 11.84 -27.66
N VAL A 89 13.22 11.28 -27.19
CA VAL A 89 14.52 11.40 -27.85
C VAL A 89 14.48 10.75 -29.23
N ALA A 90 13.95 9.51 -29.32
CA ALA A 90 13.85 8.79 -30.59
C ALA A 90 12.96 9.53 -31.63
N ALA A 91 11.87 10.14 -31.19
CA ALA A 91 11.01 10.96 -32.03
C ALA A 91 11.72 12.26 -32.49
N GLY A 92 12.47 12.90 -31.56
CA GLY A 92 13.27 14.08 -31.90
C GLY A 92 14.38 13.81 -32.92
N LEU A 93 14.92 12.56 -32.92
CA LEU A 93 15.86 12.09 -33.93
C LEU A 93 15.17 11.54 -35.21
N SER A 94 13.88 11.64 -35.30
CA SER A 94 13.07 11.13 -36.43
C SER A 94 13.14 9.61 -36.64
N TRP A 95 13.53 8.84 -35.60
CA TRP A 95 13.60 7.37 -35.66
C TRP A 95 12.22 6.73 -35.58
N ILE A 96 11.28 7.39 -34.89
CA ILE A 96 9.91 6.93 -34.69
C ILE A 96 8.93 8.08 -34.87
N SER A 97 7.65 7.76 -35.04
CA SER A 97 6.56 8.75 -35.07
C SER A 97 6.36 9.39 -33.70
N GLY A 98 6.15 10.71 -33.64
CA GLY A 98 5.84 11.46 -32.42
C GLY A 98 4.58 10.99 -31.71
N GLY A 99 3.67 10.27 -32.38
CA GLY A 99 2.50 9.66 -31.77
C GLY A 99 2.84 8.67 -30.65
N TRP A 100 3.97 7.97 -30.74
CA TRP A 100 4.44 7.07 -29.70
C TRP A 100 4.84 7.80 -28.41
N THR A 101 5.41 9.00 -28.54
CA THR A 101 5.73 9.84 -27.38
C THR A 101 4.46 10.32 -26.69
N LEU A 102 3.43 10.72 -27.44
CA LEU A 102 2.14 11.12 -26.87
C LEU A 102 1.47 9.96 -26.12
N LEU A 103 1.53 8.75 -26.68
CA LEU A 103 1.01 7.55 -26.02
C LEU A 103 1.75 7.26 -24.70
N ALA A 104 3.08 7.36 -24.69
CA ALA A 104 3.88 7.16 -23.49
C ALA A 104 3.59 8.22 -22.41
N LEU A 105 3.38 9.49 -22.81
CA LEU A 105 2.98 10.55 -21.87
C LEU A 105 1.58 10.31 -21.32
N ALA A 106 0.61 9.87 -22.13
CA ALA A 106 -0.71 9.52 -21.64
C ALA A 106 -0.66 8.36 -20.63
N GLN A 107 0.16 7.34 -20.88
CA GLN A 107 0.39 6.25 -19.93
C GLN A 107 1.07 6.73 -18.65
N LEU A 108 2.05 7.62 -18.73
CA LEU A 108 2.71 8.21 -17.56
C LEU A 108 1.71 8.97 -16.69
N ILE A 109 0.83 9.77 -17.28
CA ILE A 109 -0.24 10.49 -16.56
C ILE A 109 -1.18 9.47 -15.87
N GLY A 110 -1.65 8.46 -16.61
CA GLY A 110 -2.50 7.41 -16.06
C GLY A 110 -1.84 6.66 -14.89
N THR A 111 -0.57 6.30 -15.03
CA THR A 111 0.20 5.62 -13.97
C THR A 111 0.38 6.51 -12.73
N SER A 112 0.49 7.83 -12.91
CA SER A 112 0.56 8.78 -11.79
C SER A 112 -0.73 8.77 -10.95
N VAL A 113 -1.90 8.62 -11.59
CA VAL A 113 -3.19 8.46 -10.90
C VAL A 113 -3.20 7.17 -10.08
N PHE A 114 -2.72 6.06 -10.63
CA PHE A 114 -2.61 4.79 -9.90
C PHE A 114 -1.60 4.85 -8.75
N TYR A 115 -0.50 5.59 -8.92
CA TYR A 115 0.46 5.82 -7.86
C TYR A 115 -0.21 6.49 -6.64
N THR A 116 -1.03 7.51 -6.85
CA THR A 116 -1.75 8.17 -5.75
C THR A 116 -2.76 7.23 -5.07
N ALA A 117 -3.47 6.39 -5.85
CA ALA A 117 -4.37 5.37 -5.31
C ALA A 117 -3.63 4.29 -4.49
N GLY A 118 -2.41 3.92 -4.91
CA GLY A 118 -1.57 2.93 -4.24
C GLY A 118 -0.98 3.37 -2.89
N GLN A 119 -1.02 4.68 -2.58
CA GLN A 119 -0.52 5.20 -1.30
C GLN A 119 -1.47 4.94 -0.11
N LYS A 120 -2.76 4.76 -0.36
CA LYS A 120 -3.78 4.50 0.67
C LYS A 120 -4.70 3.36 0.23
N PRO A 121 -4.18 2.13 0.11
CA PRO A 121 -5.01 1.00 -0.29
C PRO A 121 -5.97 0.62 0.83
N LEU A 122 -7.11 0.05 0.46
CA LEU A 122 -8.01 -0.58 1.42
C LEU A 122 -7.32 -1.79 2.08
N PRO A 123 -7.64 -2.08 3.37
CA PRO A 123 -7.14 -3.26 4.06
C PRO A 123 -7.34 -4.53 3.23
N GLY A 124 -6.30 -5.36 3.14
CA GLY A 124 -6.33 -6.64 2.42
C GLY A 124 -6.24 -6.57 0.89
N LYS A 125 -6.25 -5.36 0.27
CA LYS A 125 -6.20 -5.19 -1.19
C LYS A 125 -4.78 -5.04 -1.76
N HIS A 126 -3.74 -5.13 -0.94
CA HIS A 126 -2.33 -4.97 -1.34
C HIS A 126 -1.91 -5.91 -2.47
N ARG A 127 -2.40 -7.15 -2.48
CA ARG A 127 -2.06 -8.13 -3.52
C ARG A 127 -2.58 -7.67 -4.89
N GLN A 128 -3.83 -7.20 -4.96
CA GLN A 128 -4.43 -6.70 -6.21
C GLN A 128 -3.67 -5.49 -6.73
N LEU A 129 -3.31 -4.55 -5.87
CA LEU A 129 -2.52 -3.38 -6.25
C LEU A 129 -1.11 -3.74 -6.73
N ARG A 130 -0.47 -4.76 -6.15
CA ARG A 130 0.82 -5.25 -6.65
C ARG A 130 0.70 -5.85 -8.05
N HIS A 131 -0.37 -6.59 -8.34
CA HIS A 131 -0.63 -7.10 -9.70
C HIS A 131 -0.92 -5.95 -10.67
N ALA A 132 -1.65 -4.91 -10.24
CA ALA A 132 -1.84 -3.71 -11.05
C ALA A 132 -0.51 -3.01 -11.35
N ALA A 133 0.37 -2.84 -10.38
CA ALA A 133 1.69 -2.26 -10.58
C ALA A 133 2.56 -3.10 -11.54
N ALA A 134 2.51 -4.43 -11.44
CA ALA A 134 3.22 -5.32 -12.36
C ALA A 134 2.67 -5.22 -13.80
N ALA A 135 1.34 -5.19 -13.96
CA ALA A 135 0.70 -5.00 -15.26
C ALA A 135 1.09 -3.67 -15.92
N LEU A 136 1.14 -2.58 -15.12
CA LEU A 136 1.64 -1.27 -15.59
C LEU A 136 3.11 -1.35 -16.00
N GLY A 137 3.95 -2.06 -15.25
CA GLY A 137 5.36 -2.29 -15.60
C GLY A 137 5.52 -3.00 -16.94
N VAL A 138 4.73 -4.03 -17.21
CA VAL A 138 4.69 -4.72 -18.50
C VAL A 138 4.24 -3.78 -19.62
N ALA A 139 3.20 -2.99 -19.38
CA ALA A 139 2.71 -2.03 -20.37
C ALA A 139 3.77 -0.96 -20.71
N SER A 140 4.58 -0.51 -19.74
CA SER A 140 5.64 0.47 -19.97
C SER A 140 6.72 -0.04 -20.91
N VAL A 141 7.11 -1.31 -20.81
CA VAL A 141 8.14 -1.92 -21.65
C VAL A 141 7.60 -2.27 -23.04
N ALA A 142 6.33 -2.65 -23.14
CA ALA A 142 5.72 -3.03 -24.41
C ALA A 142 5.67 -1.86 -25.41
N VAL A 143 5.39 -0.63 -24.96
CA VAL A 143 5.23 0.54 -25.85
C VAL A 143 6.49 0.86 -26.64
N PRO A 144 7.70 1.00 -26.06
CA PRO A 144 8.91 1.19 -26.86
C PRO A 144 9.21 0.00 -27.79
N LEU A 145 8.94 -1.24 -27.37
CA LEU A 145 9.14 -2.39 -28.26
C LEU A 145 8.25 -2.32 -29.51
N PHE A 146 7.04 -1.82 -29.39
CA PHE A 146 6.19 -1.53 -30.57
C PHE A 146 6.71 -0.36 -31.39
N ALA A 147 7.11 0.73 -30.75
CA ALA A 147 7.59 1.92 -31.43
C ALA A 147 8.81 1.62 -32.31
N PHE A 148 9.68 0.72 -31.86
CA PHE A 148 10.85 0.26 -32.62
C PHE A 148 10.58 -0.96 -33.52
N GLY A 149 9.34 -1.40 -33.65
CA GLY A 149 8.97 -2.51 -34.53
C GLY A 149 9.46 -3.90 -34.09
N VAL A 150 9.86 -4.06 -32.82
CA VAL A 150 10.33 -5.34 -32.29
C VAL A 150 9.17 -6.32 -32.11
N LEU A 151 8.01 -5.81 -31.71
CA LEU A 151 6.81 -6.63 -31.50
C LEU A 151 5.89 -6.58 -32.72
N PRO A 152 5.29 -7.73 -33.12
CA PRO A 152 4.34 -7.78 -34.21
C PRO A 152 3.05 -7.01 -33.87
N TRP A 153 2.43 -6.39 -34.86
CA TRP A 153 1.31 -5.49 -34.69
C TRP A 153 0.12 -6.07 -33.90
N TRP A 154 -0.14 -7.36 -34.00
CA TRP A 154 -1.26 -8.02 -33.31
C TRP A 154 -1.05 -8.13 -31.78
N MET A 155 0.17 -7.96 -31.30
CA MET A 155 0.46 -7.95 -29.84
C MET A 155 0.14 -6.60 -29.17
N TRP A 156 -0.30 -5.58 -29.93
CA TRP A 156 -0.68 -4.27 -29.34
C TRP A 156 -1.82 -4.39 -28.31
N LEU A 157 -2.63 -5.45 -28.39
CA LEU A 157 -3.66 -5.76 -27.39
C LEU A 157 -3.07 -6.05 -26.00
N LEU A 158 -1.83 -6.52 -25.94
CA LEU A 158 -1.18 -6.87 -24.65
C LEU A 158 -1.04 -5.65 -23.71
N PRO A 159 -0.38 -4.54 -24.10
CA PRO A 159 -0.29 -3.36 -23.26
C PRO A 159 -1.65 -2.74 -22.95
N LEU A 160 -2.61 -2.79 -23.88
CA LEU A 160 -3.97 -2.33 -23.66
C LEU A 160 -4.68 -3.16 -22.59
N LEU A 161 -4.63 -4.49 -22.69
CA LEU A 161 -5.20 -5.40 -21.69
C LEU A 161 -4.53 -5.24 -20.32
N CYS A 162 -3.20 -5.10 -20.28
CA CYS A 162 -2.48 -4.82 -19.05
C CYS A 162 -2.94 -3.51 -18.42
N TRP A 163 -3.14 -2.46 -19.21
CA TRP A 163 -3.55 -1.15 -18.73
C TRP A 163 -5.00 -1.16 -18.22
N VAL A 164 -5.94 -1.75 -18.98
CA VAL A 164 -7.34 -1.93 -18.58
C VAL A 164 -7.45 -2.82 -17.34
N GLY A 165 -6.70 -3.93 -17.31
CA GLY A 165 -6.65 -4.82 -16.16
C GLY A 165 -6.11 -4.14 -14.91
N ALA A 166 -5.05 -3.33 -15.02
CA ALA A 166 -4.52 -2.53 -13.93
C ALA A 166 -5.56 -1.52 -13.41
N HIS A 167 -6.33 -0.89 -14.33
CA HIS A 167 -7.40 0.04 -13.96
C HIS A 167 -8.52 -0.67 -13.20
N GLY A 168 -8.99 -1.84 -13.66
CA GLY A 168 -9.97 -2.65 -12.97
C GLY A 168 -9.53 -3.01 -11.55
N LEU A 169 -8.32 -3.58 -11.42
CA LEU A 169 -7.76 -3.95 -10.12
C LEU A 169 -7.59 -2.77 -9.16
N ALA A 170 -7.17 -1.60 -9.68
CA ALA A 170 -6.99 -0.41 -8.86
C ALA A 170 -8.33 0.22 -8.44
N SER A 171 -9.35 0.20 -9.31
CA SER A 171 -10.69 0.72 -9.00
C SER A 171 -11.39 -0.13 -7.94
N GLU A 172 -11.26 -1.45 -8.01
CA GLU A 172 -11.78 -2.35 -6.98
C GLU A 172 -11.07 -2.16 -5.63
N ALA A 173 -9.77 -1.86 -5.66
CA ALA A 173 -8.98 -1.65 -4.45
C ALA A 173 -9.24 -0.27 -3.79
N GLY A 174 -9.67 0.74 -4.55
CA GLY A 174 -9.90 2.11 -4.05
C GLY A 174 -11.37 2.54 -3.96
N GLY A 175 -12.27 1.90 -4.73
CA GLY A 175 -13.62 2.43 -4.97
C GLY A 175 -14.64 2.18 -3.86
N GLU A 176 -14.51 1.13 -3.05
CA GLU A 176 -15.46 0.85 -1.97
C GLU A 176 -15.29 1.79 -0.76
N GLY A 177 -14.06 2.25 -0.50
CA GLY A 177 -13.78 3.18 0.61
C GLY A 177 -14.39 4.55 0.40
N ALA A 178 -14.42 5.06 -0.83
CA ALA A 178 -15.01 6.34 -1.17
C ALA A 178 -16.56 6.32 -1.14
N ARG A 179 -17.19 5.16 -1.38
CA ARG A 179 -18.65 5.00 -1.27
C ARG A 179 -19.13 4.90 0.18
N LYS A 180 -18.39 4.19 1.05
CA LYS A 180 -18.73 4.06 2.48
C LYS A 180 -18.47 5.32 3.29
N ALA A 181 -17.57 6.22 2.84
CA ALA A 181 -17.35 7.51 3.49
C ALA A 181 -18.39 8.58 3.12
N LYS A 182 -19.28 8.30 2.14
CA LYS A 182 -20.37 9.20 1.71
C LYS A 182 -21.78 8.73 2.13
N ALA A 183 -21.90 7.57 2.73
CA ALA A 183 -23.11 7.03 3.34
C ALA A 183 -23.05 7.12 4.87
#